data_23c99134b1a3efb8eeea1cb649486ef5
#
_entry.id   23c99134b1a3efb8eeea1cb649486ef5
#
_cell.length_a   1.000
_cell.length_b   1.000
_cell.length_c   1.000
_cell.angle_alpha   90.00
_cell.angle_beta   90.00
_cell.angle_gamma   90.00
#
_symmetry.space_group_name_H-M   'P 1'
#
loop_
_entity.id
_entity.type
_entity.pdbx_description
1 polymer ?
#
loop_
_entity_poly.entity_id
_entity_poly.type
_entity_poly.pdbx_seq_one_letter_code
_entity_poly.pdbx_strand_id
1 'polypeptide(L)'
;PVQAFYLEDALALTGLRVDARDECAVGSFRSKQASRGSQPKSALVGLTKRDWAAKLKDYPDDVHSSLSALDPACVNYALIVRVVEAIFVRGNDPWTKHCFESVKDDVDGAILIFVTGLAEITATVEKLRSSEVLEGRATIHALHSQLSTSDQQAIFRRAPKGTRKIVVSTNIAETSITIDDVVYVVDAARVKENRSDADR
;
A
#
# COMPACT_ATOMS: atom_id res chain seq x y z
N PRO A 1 18.20 8.15 7.62
CA PRO A 1 17.05 7.94 8.54
C PRO A 1 15.84 7.48 7.73
N VAL A 2 15.05 6.55 8.28
CA VAL A 2 13.78 6.11 7.71
C VAL A 2 12.66 6.86 8.43
N GLN A 3 11.73 7.44 7.68
CA GLN A 3 10.52 8.04 8.20
C GLN A 3 9.35 7.09 7.94
N ALA A 4 8.56 6.77 8.96
CA ALA A 4 7.41 5.89 8.88
C ALA A 4 6.13 6.70 8.89
N PHE A 5 5.19 6.34 8.02
CA PHE A 5 3.84 6.87 7.93
C PHE A 5 2.85 5.73 8.04
N TYR A 6 1.70 5.98 8.62
CA TYR A 6 0.71 4.98 8.90
C TYR A 6 -0.56 5.17 8.05
N LEU A 7 -1.55 4.34 8.29
CA LEU A 7 -2.79 4.34 7.51
C LEU A 7 -3.53 5.69 7.55
N GLU A 8 -3.54 6.34 8.72
CA GLU A 8 -4.12 7.66 8.92
C GLU A 8 -3.43 8.74 8.07
N ASP A 9 -2.09 8.68 7.98
CA ASP A 9 -1.30 9.59 7.14
C ASP A 9 -1.62 9.35 5.66
N ALA A 10 -1.72 8.09 5.25
CA ALA A 10 -2.05 7.72 3.87
C ALA A 10 -3.45 8.19 3.48
N LEU A 11 -4.44 8.07 4.35
CA LEU A 11 -5.78 8.59 4.12
C LEU A 11 -5.80 10.12 4.05
N ALA A 12 -5.09 10.79 4.95
CA ALA A 12 -4.99 12.24 4.95
C ALA A 12 -4.25 12.78 3.71
N LEU A 13 -3.14 12.13 3.34
CA LEU A 13 -2.34 12.47 2.15
C LEU A 13 -3.15 12.34 0.85
N THR A 14 -3.92 11.28 0.74
CA THR A 14 -4.63 10.94 -0.51
C THR A 14 -6.02 11.56 -0.60
N GLY A 15 -6.59 11.99 0.52
CA GLY A 15 -7.97 12.42 0.62
C GLY A 15 -8.98 11.30 0.29
N LEU A 16 -8.53 10.03 0.26
CA LEU A 16 -9.41 8.89 0.00
C LEU A 16 -10.43 8.76 1.14
N ARG A 17 -11.70 8.73 0.76
CA ARG A 17 -12.80 8.50 1.70
C ARG A 17 -13.33 7.09 1.51
N VAL A 18 -13.47 6.38 2.63
CA VAL A 18 -14.07 5.05 2.67
C VAL A 18 -15.41 5.16 3.37
N ASP A 19 -16.45 4.71 2.69
CA ASP A 19 -17.81 4.64 3.24
C ASP A 19 -18.33 3.18 3.20
N ALA A 20 -19.55 2.96 3.68
CA ALA A 20 -20.15 1.63 3.75
C ALA A 20 -20.34 0.93 2.38
N ARG A 21 -20.19 1.64 1.26
CA ARG A 21 -20.31 1.10 -0.10
C ARG A 21 -18.96 0.70 -0.68
N ASP A 22 -17.86 1.08 -0.02
CA ASP A 22 -16.52 0.73 -0.45
C ASP A 22 -16.31 -0.79 -0.42
N GLU A 23 -15.55 -1.29 -1.38
CA GLU A 23 -15.24 -2.72 -1.46
C GLU A 23 -14.42 -3.24 -0.26
N CYS A 24 -13.72 -2.36 0.44
CA CYS A 24 -12.97 -2.65 1.65
C CYS A 24 -13.66 -2.19 2.95
N ALA A 25 -14.94 -1.78 2.88
CA ALA A 25 -15.70 -1.47 4.08
C ALA A 25 -16.03 -2.73 4.88
N VAL A 26 -16.11 -2.59 6.19
CA VAL A 26 -16.56 -3.66 7.10
C VAL A 26 -17.91 -4.22 6.63
N GLY A 27 -17.97 -5.54 6.45
CA GLY A 27 -19.20 -6.23 6.01
C GLY A 27 -19.42 -6.25 4.49
N SER A 28 -18.57 -5.64 3.68
CA SER A 28 -18.59 -5.76 2.23
C SER A 28 -18.32 -7.21 1.78
N PHE A 29 -18.53 -7.50 0.49
CA PHE A 29 -18.24 -8.84 -0.04
C PHE A 29 -16.76 -9.17 0.05
N ARG A 30 -15.87 -8.25 -0.28
CA ARG A 30 -14.41 -8.43 -0.19
C ARG A 30 -13.93 -8.56 1.25
N SER A 31 -14.48 -7.76 2.17
CA SER A 31 -14.23 -7.87 3.60
C SER A 31 -14.56 -9.26 4.12
N LYS A 32 -15.76 -9.80 3.80
CA LYS A 32 -16.16 -11.16 4.16
C LYS A 32 -15.27 -12.24 3.55
N GLN A 33 -14.79 -12.04 2.33
CA GLN A 33 -13.88 -12.99 1.66
C GLN A 33 -12.49 -12.95 2.30
N ALA A 34 -11.96 -11.77 2.60
CA ALA A 34 -10.68 -11.58 3.27
C ALA A 34 -10.67 -12.19 4.67
N SER A 35 -11.79 -12.08 5.40
CA SER A 35 -11.93 -12.60 6.77
C SER A 35 -12.06 -14.12 6.86
N ARG A 36 -12.34 -14.84 5.75
CA ARG A 36 -12.44 -16.30 5.75
C ARG A 36 -11.11 -17.03 5.94
N GLY A 37 -9.99 -16.36 5.78
CA GLY A 37 -8.65 -16.95 5.84
C GLY A 37 -7.87 -16.73 7.14
N SER A 38 -8.19 -15.72 7.92
CA SER A 38 -7.57 -15.40 9.22
C SER A 38 -8.36 -14.29 9.86
N GLN A 39 -8.81 -14.44 11.09
CA GLN A 39 -9.23 -13.30 11.88
C GLN A 39 -7.99 -12.75 12.61
N PRO A 40 -7.37 -11.66 12.18
CA PRO A 40 -6.51 -10.92 13.07
C PRO A 40 -7.44 -10.31 14.13
N LYS A 41 -7.28 -10.71 15.37
CA LYS A 41 -7.82 -9.98 16.54
C LYS A 41 -7.05 -8.66 16.66
N SER A 42 -7.18 -7.79 15.66
CA SER A 42 -6.64 -6.44 15.77
C SER A 42 -7.48 -5.70 16.81
N ALA A 43 -6.83 -5.11 17.80
CA ALA A 43 -7.48 -4.23 18.78
C ALA A 43 -8.15 -3.01 18.14
N LEU A 44 -7.94 -2.82 16.83
CA LEU A 44 -8.48 -1.71 16.05
C LEU A 44 -9.81 -2.05 15.35
N VAL A 45 -10.21 -3.33 15.34
CA VAL A 45 -11.49 -3.76 14.75
C VAL A 45 -12.63 -3.31 15.65
N GLY A 46 -13.60 -2.60 15.05
CA GLY A 46 -14.81 -2.14 15.74
C GLY A 46 -14.66 -0.81 16.47
N LEU A 47 -13.53 -0.10 16.34
CA LEU A 47 -13.46 1.27 16.81
C LEU A 47 -14.40 2.18 16.02
N THR A 48 -15.20 2.95 16.77
CA THR A 48 -16.11 3.94 16.18
C THR A 48 -15.35 5.18 15.71
N LYS A 49 -15.99 6.01 14.87
CA LYS A 49 -15.47 7.32 14.50
C LYS A 49 -15.06 8.16 15.72
N ARG A 50 -15.84 8.11 16.80
CA ARG A 50 -15.55 8.84 18.05
C ARG A 50 -14.29 8.33 18.73
N ASP A 51 -14.05 7.02 18.71
CA ASP A 51 -12.85 6.42 19.28
C ASP A 51 -11.60 6.85 18.48
N TRP A 52 -11.70 6.89 17.15
CA TRP A 52 -10.63 7.38 16.29
C TRP A 52 -10.35 8.88 16.52
N ALA A 53 -11.40 9.73 16.59
CA ALA A 53 -11.23 11.15 16.88
C ALA A 53 -10.57 11.42 18.24
N ALA A 54 -10.81 10.55 19.24
CA ALA A 54 -10.15 10.66 20.53
C ALA A 54 -8.66 10.31 20.48
N LYS A 55 -8.27 9.36 19.59
CA LYS A 55 -6.90 8.88 19.43
C LYS A 55 -6.05 9.78 18.50
N LEU A 56 -6.66 10.28 17.42
CA LEU A 56 -6.01 10.98 16.33
C LEU A 56 -6.55 12.41 16.20
N LYS A 57 -6.33 13.23 17.24
CA LYS A 57 -6.93 14.57 17.38
C LYS A 57 -6.52 15.54 16.26
N ASP A 58 -5.33 15.35 15.70
CA ASP A 58 -4.76 16.24 14.68
C ASP A 58 -5.18 15.88 13.25
N TYR A 59 -5.93 14.79 13.10
CA TYR A 59 -6.39 14.34 11.79
C TYR A 59 -7.81 14.82 11.47
N PRO A 60 -8.11 15.03 10.16
CA PRO A 60 -9.43 15.45 9.70
C PRO A 60 -10.54 14.45 10.02
N ASP A 61 -11.75 14.92 10.13
CA ASP A 61 -12.95 14.16 10.48
C ASP A 61 -13.30 13.04 9.47
N ASP A 62 -12.95 13.23 8.21
CA ASP A 62 -13.11 12.25 7.14
C ASP A 62 -12.10 11.09 7.25
N VAL A 63 -10.91 11.33 7.79
CA VAL A 63 -9.96 10.27 8.15
C VAL A 63 -10.55 9.38 9.25
N HIS A 64 -11.09 9.97 10.32
CA HIS A 64 -11.74 9.21 11.40
C HIS A 64 -12.92 8.38 10.88
N SER A 65 -13.71 8.95 9.97
CA SER A 65 -14.84 8.26 9.34
C SER A 65 -14.36 7.08 8.51
N SER A 66 -13.32 7.28 7.69
CA SER A 66 -12.74 6.25 6.82
C SER A 66 -12.12 5.11 7.63
N LEU A 67 -11.37 5.42 8.71
CA LEU A 67 -10.79 4.42 9.60
C LEU A 67 -11.86 3.56 10.30
N SER A 68 -13.00 4.15 10.66
CA SER A 68 -14.10 3.40 11.29
C SER A 68 -14.85 2.49 10.31
N ALA A 69 -14.82 2.82 9.02
CA ALA A 69 -15.48 2.06 7.96
C ALA A 69 -14.59 0.96 7.36
N LEU A 70 -13.28 1.15 7.35
CA LEU A 70 -12.30 0.24 6.76
C LEU A 70 -12.24 -1.10 7.51
N ASP A 71 -12.30 -2.19 6.75
CA ASP A 71 -11.93 -3.50 7.26
C ASP A 71 -10.40 -3.68 7.19
N PRO A 72 -9.71 -3.76 8.34
CA PRO A 72 -8.27 -3.98 8.34
C PRO A 72 -7.90 -5.33 7.71
N ALA A 73 -8.86 -6.25 7.47
CA ALA A 73 -8.67 -7.50 6.77
C ALA A 73 -8.65 -7.35 5.24
N CYS A 74 -9.03 -6.24 4.68
CA CYS A 74 -9.10 -6.03 3.24
C CYS A 74 -7.94 -5.17 2.72
N VAL A 75 -7.21 -5.64 1.71
CA VAL A 75 -6.20 -4.81 1.01
C VAL A 75 -6.92 -3.76 0.17
N ASN A 76 -6.76 -2.49 0.52
CA ASN A 76 -7.35 -1.38 -0.23
C ASN A 76 -6.42 -0.96 -1.39
N TYR A 77 -6.66 -1.53 -2.56
CA TYR A 77 -5.86 -1.23 -3.75
C TYR A 77 -6.01 0.22 -4.22
N ALA A 78 -7.18 0.82 -4.03
CA ALA A 78 -7.39 2.23 -4.39
C ALA A 78 -6.50 3.14 -3.54
N LEU A 79 -6.37 2.86 -2.25
CA LEU A 79 -5.45 3.61 -1.37
C LEU A 79 -4.00 3.43 -1.81
N ILE A 80 -3.56 2.20 -2.13
CA ILE A 80 -2.21 1.94 -2.62
C ILE A 80 -1.92 2.78 -3.87
N VAL A 81 -2.81 2.76 -4.86
CA VAL A 81 -2.66 3.55 -6.09
C VAL A 81 -2.57 5.04 -5.77
N ARG A 82 -3.48 5.56 -4.94
CA ARG A 82 -3.48 6.98 -4.55
C ARG A 82 -2.21 7.42 -3.82
N VAL A 83 -1.67 6.57 -2.94
CA VAL A 83 -0.38 6.84 -2.29
C VAL A 83 0.75 6.91 -3.32
N VAL A 84 0.79 5.98 -4.26
CA VAL A 84 1.78 5.99 -5.34
C VAL A 84 1.62 7.25 -6.21
N GLU A 85 0.40 7.61 -6.61
CA GLU A 85 0.14 8.84 -7.36
C GLU A 85 0.61 10.09 -6.59
N ALA A 86 0.38 10.16 -5.28
CA ALA A 86 0.84 11.28 -4.45
C ALA A 86 2.38 11.41 -4.45
N ILE A 87 3.12 10.28 -4.48
CA ILE A 87 4.58 10.28 -4.62
C ILE A 87 5.01 10.90 -5.96
N PHE A 88 4.24 10.70 -7.03
CA PHE A 88 4.56 11.26 -8.37
C PHE A 88 4.18 12.74 -8.52
N VAL A 89 3.08 13.16 -7.91
CA VAL A 89 2.54 14.52 -8.10
C VAL A 89 3.13 15.52 -7.11
N ARG A 90 3.38 15.11 -5.86
CA ARG A 90 3.88 15.95 -4.75
C ARG A 90 3.21 17.33 -4.72
N GLY A 91 1.96 17.39 -4.27
CA GLY A 91 1.20 18.61 -4.14
C GLY A 91 1.79 19.58 -3.10
N ASN A 92 1.17 20.76 -2.98
CA ASN A 92 1.54 21.78 -1.99
C ASN A 92 0.65 21.80 -0.75
N ASP A 93 -0.25 20.82 -0.62
CA ASP A 93 -1.13 20.72 0.54
C ASP A 93 -0.36 20.35 1.82
N PRO A 94 -0.94 20.58 3.02
CA PRO A 94 -0.25 20.34 4.28
C PRO A 94 0.21 18.88 4.48
N TRP A 95 -0.57 17.90 4.01
CA TRP A 95 -0.25 16.49 4.19
C TRP A 95 0.86 16.02 3.25
N THR A 96 0.87 16.51 2.02
CA THR A 96 1.99 16.27 1.10
C THR A 96 3.29 16.84 1.67
N LYS A 97 3.25 18.08 2.22
CA LYS A 97 4.42 18.66 2.90
C LYS A 97 4.86 17.81 4.09
N HIS A 98 3.92 17.43 4.95
CA HIS A 98 4.21 16.59 6.11
C HIS A 98 4.90 15.27 5.72
N CYS A 99 4.40 14.58 4.68
CA CYS A 99 4.95 13.29 4.25
C CYS A 99 6.28 13.39 3.47
N PHE A 100 6.53 14.49 2.76
CA PHE A 100 7.65 14.59 1.83
C PHE A 100 8.68 15.69 2.16
N GLU A 101 8.49 16.47 3.22
CA GLU A 101 9.38 17.60 3.57
C GLU A 101 10.83 17.15 3.79
N SER A 102 11.04 15.99 4.39
CA SER A 102 12.37 15.44 4.66
C SER A 102 12.95 14.64 3.49
N VAL A 103 12.16 14.34 2.48
CA VAL A 103 12.60 13.56 1.32
C VAL A 103 13.28 14.49 0.33
N LYS A 104 14.62 14.45 0.31
CA LYS A 104 15.39 15.12 -0.75
C LYS A 104 14.89 14.65 -2.11
N ASP A 105 14.92 15.55 -3.09
CA ASP A 105 14.44 15.32 -4.47
C ASP A 105 15.17 14.17 -5.20
N ASP A 106 15.00 12.95 -4.71
CA ASP A 106 15.41 11.75 -5.43
C ASP A 106 14.28 11.35 -6.39
N VAL A 107 14.25 12.07 -7.50
CA VAL A 107 13.20 11.94 -8.53
C VAL A 107 13.22 10.54 -9.15
N ASP A 108 14.33 9.81 -9.05
CA ASP A 108 14.57 8.54 -9.73
C ASP A 108 14.46 7.31 -8.81
N GLY A 109 14.25 7.49 -7.49
CA GLY A 109 14.19 6.39 -6.54
C GLY A 109 12.96 5.48 -6.75
N ALA A 110 13.17 4.16 -6.65
CA ALA A 110 12.12 3.16 -6.86
C ALA A 110 11.11 3.12 -5.71
N ILE A 111 9.90 2.66 -6.01
CA ILE A 111 8.84 2.37 -5.05
C ILE A 111 8.70 0.85 -4.93
N LEU A 112 8.78 0.31 -3.72
CA LEU A 112 8.52 -1.09 -3.42
C LEU A 112 7.18 -1.21 -2.69
N ILE A 113 6.30 -2.07 -3.20
CA ILE A 113 4.96 -2.29 -2.64
C ILE A 113 4.86 -3.74 -2.17
N PHE A 114 4.62 -3.95 -0.88
CA PHE A 114 4.39 -5.27 -0.32
C PHE A 114 2.90 -5.57 -0.22
N VAL A 115 2.51 -6.74 -0.73
CA VAL A 115 1.15 -7.30 -0.65
C VAL A 115 1.21 -8.78 -0.27
N THR A 116 0.07 -9.40 0.04
CA THR A 116 0.00 -10.71 0.71
C THR A 116 0.20 -11.93 -0.20
N GLY A 117 0.03 -11.80 -1.50
CA GLY A 117 0.08 -12.95 -2.41
C GLY A 117 0.03 -12.58 -3.89
N LEU A 118 0.08 -13.60 -4.74
CA LEU A 118 0.12 -13.44 -6.19
C LEU A 118 -1.14 -12.76 -6.76
N ALA A 119 -2.31 -13.07 -6.22
CA ALA A 119 -3.56 -12.45 -6.64
C ALA A 119 -3.55 -10.94 -6.34
N GLU A 120 -3.04 -10.57 -5.18
CA GLU A 120 -2.91 -9.17 -4.76
C GLU A 120 -1.83 -8.44 -5.58
N ILE A 121 -0.73 -9.11 -5.94
CA ILE A 121 0.27 -8.55 -6.87
C ILE A 121 -0.40 -8.23 -8.21
N THR A 122 -1.10 -9.20 -8.80
CA THR A 122 -1.76 -9.01 -10.09
C THR A 122 -2.76 -7.87 -10.05
N ALA A 123 -3.66 -7.85 -9.05
CA ALA A 123 -4.66 -6.81 -8.89
C ALA A 123 -4.03 -5.41 -8.68
N THR A 124 -2.96 -5.33 -7.89
CA THR A 124 -2.24 -4.07 -7.66
C THR A 124 -1.58 -3.56 -8.95
N VAL A 125 -0.89 -4.45 -9.66
CA VAL A 125 -0.23 -4.11 -10.94
C VAL A 125 -1.24 -3.63 -11.99
N GLU A 126 -2.38 -4.31 -12.12
CA GLU A 126 -3.45 -3.91 -13.04
C GLU A 126 -3.99 -2.51 -12.72
N LYS A 127 -4.28 -2.25 -11.44
CA LYS A 127 -4.77 -0.93 -11.01
C LYS A 127 -3.72 0.18 -11.19
N LEU A 128 -2.45 -0.09 -10.91
CA LEU A 128 -1.37 0.88 -11.16
C LEU A 128 -1.22 1.18 -12.66
N ARG A 129 -1.33 0.17 -13.53
CA ARG A 129 -1.26 0.35 -14.99
C ARG A 129 -2.45 1.13 -15.55
N SER A 130 -3.57 1.11 -14.86
CA SER A 130 -4.78 1.86 -15.24
C SER A 130 -4.76 3.32 -14.78
N SER A 131 -3.72 3.74 -14.06
CA SER A 131 -3.60 5.13 -13.57
C SER A 131 -3.05 6.04 -14.67
N GLU A 132 -3.83 7.06 -15.04
CA GLU A 132 -3.42 8.11 -15.97
C GLU A 132 -2.22 8.93 -15.44
N VAL A 133 -2.09 9.06 -14.12
CA VAL A 133 -0.97 9.78 -13.48
C VAL A 133 0.36 9.06 -13.71
N LEU A 134 0.33 7.73 -13.79
CA LEU A 134 1.52 6.90 -13.94
C LEU A 134 1.85 6.57 -15.39
N GLU A 135 0.93 6.83 -16.33
CA GLU A 135 1.10 6.54 -17.74
C GLU A 135 2.35 7.25 -18.31
N GLY A 136 3.22 6.48 -18.95
CA GLY A 136 4.49 6.99 -19.51
C GLY A 136 5.53 7.47 -18.48
N ARG A 137 5.20 7.46 -17.18
CA ARG A 137 6.05 7.95 -16.09
C ARG A 137 6.56 6.85 -15.17
N ALA A 138 6.00 5.65 -15.26
CA ALA A 138 6.36 4.51 -14.40
C ALA A 138 6.66 3.25 -15.21
N THR A 139 7.63 2.46 -14.71
CA THR A 139 7.83 1.07 -15.11
C THR A 139 7.38 0.17 -13.97
N ILE A 140 6.36 -0.69 -14.22
CA ILE A 140 5.72 -1.47 -13.16
C ILE A 140 6.08 -2.94 -13.33
N HIS A 141 6.69 -3.51 -12.29
CA HIS A 141 7.17 -4.88 -12.24
C HIS A 141 6.46 -5.66 -11.14
N ALA A 142 6.01 -6.88 -11.45
CA ALA A 142 5.57 -7.84 -10.46
C ALA A 142 6.79 -8.67 -10.01
N LEU A 143 6.97 -8.90 -8.72
CA LEU A 143 8.03 -9.76 -8.18
C LEU A 143 7.42 -10.90 -7.39
N HIS A 144 7.55 -12.13 -7.90
CA HIS A 144 7.07 -13.36 -7.25
C HIS A 144 7.97 -14.55 -7.62
N SER A 145 7.86 -15.65 -6.89
CA SER A 145 8.73 -16.81 -7.01
C SER A 145 8.70 -17.54 -8.38
N GLN A 146 7.70 -17.26 -9.21
CA GLN A 146 7.53 -17.88 -10.53
C GLN A 146 8.07 -17.04 -11.69
N LEU A 147 8.74 -15.93 -11.39
CA LEU A 147 9.33 -15.09 -12.44
C LEU A 147 10.51 -15.78 -13.12
N SER A 148 10.64 -15.56 -14.44
CA SER A 148 11.83 -15.95 -15.17
C SER A 148 13.08 -15.20 -14.67
N THR A 149 14.25 -15.81 -14.85
CA THR A 149 15.52 -15.15 -14.48
C THR A 149 15.72 -13.81 -15.19
N SER A 150 15.26 -13.70 -16.44
CA SER A 150 15.33 -12.44 -17.22
C SER A 150 14.46 -11.34 -16.61
N ASP A 151 13.23 -11.68 -16.17
CA ASP A 151 12.31 -10.72 -15.55
C ASP A 151 12.83 -10.29 -14.17
N GLN A 152 13.40 -11.22 -13.40
CA GLN A 152 14.06 -10.88 -12.14
C GLN A 152 15.23 -9.88 -12.40
N GLN A 153 16.06 -10.13 -13.40
CA GLN A 153 17.16 -9.22 -13.73
C GLN A 153 16.67 -7.82 -14.14
N ALA A 154 15.50 -7.70 -14.78
CA ALA A 154 14.93 -6.40 -15.14
C ALA A 154 14.59 -5.55 -13.90
N ILE A 155 14.21 -6.18 -12.81
CA ILE A 155 13.87 -5.49 -11.53
C ILE A 155 15.11 -4.85 -10.91
N PHE A 156 16.30 -5.45 -11.07
CA PHE A 156 17.57 -4.89 -10.56
C PHE A 156 18.12 -3.74 -11.39
N ARG A 157 17.66 -3.59 -12.63
CA ARG A 157 18.09 -2.47 -13.47
C ARG A 157 17.40 -1.19 -13.04
N ARG A 158 18.11 -0.08 -13.11
CA ARG A 158 17.50 1.24 -12.92
C ARG A 158 16.49 1.50 -14.02
N ALA A 159 15.41 2.22 -13.67
CA ALA A 159 14.42 2.65 -14.63
C ALA A 159 15.04 3.55 -15.72
N PRO A 160 14.49 3.57 -16.93
CA PRO A 160 14.88 4.54 -17.95
C PRO A 160 14.76 5.98 -17.42
N LYS A 161 15.65 6.86 -17.88
CA LYS A 161 15.65 8.27 -17.47
C LYS A 161 14.27 8.90 -17.71
N GLY A 162 13.76 9.59 -16.71
CA GLY A 162 12.43 10.21 -16.77
C GLY A 162 11.27 9.30 -16.39
N THR A 163 11.54 8.03 -16.02
CA THR A 163 10.53 7.12 -15.48
C THR A 163 10.94 6.65 -14.08
N ARG A 164 9.95 6.27 -13.27
CA ARG A 164 10.20 5.70 -11.93
C ARG A 164 9.82 4.22 -11.91
N LYS A 165 10.67 3.41 -11.31
CA LYS A 165 10.41 1.98 -11.10
C LYS A 165 9.44 1.76 -9.95
N ILE A 166 8.44 0.91 -10.18
CA ILE A 166 7.52 0.42 -9.15
C ILE A 166 7.62 -1.10 -9.15
N VAL A 167 7.91 -1.69 -8.01
CA VAL A 167 7.99 -3.13 -7.82
C VAL A 167 6.89 -3.56 -6.85
N VAL A 168 6.01 -4.46 -7.27
CA VAL A 168 4.97 -5.05 -6.43
C VAL A 168 5.38 -6.46 -6.06
N SER A 169 5.50 -6.78 -4.78
CA SER A 169 6.04 -8.03 -4.28
C SER A 169 5.27 -8.57 -3.08
N THR A 170 5.55 -9.81 -2.72
CA THR A 170 5.23 -10.35 -1.39
C THR A 170 6.43 -10.24 -0.46
N ASN A 171 6.22 -10.40 0.85
CA ASN A 171 7.28 -10.39 1.88
C ASN A 171 8.38 -11.46 1.68
N ILE A 172 8.17 -12.44 0.78
CA ILE A 172 9.22 -13.41 0.40
C ILE A 172 10.44 -12.71 -0.24
N ALA A 173 10.24 -11.56 -0.86
CA ALA A 173 11.33 -10.75 -1.40
C ALA A 173 12.15 -10.02 -0.33
N GLU A 174 11.60 -9.88 0.89
CA GLU A 174 12.24 -9.18 2.01
C GLU A 174 13.54 -9.86 2.46
N THR A 175 13.62 -11.19 2.36
CA THR A 175 14.76 -11.98 2.88
C THR A 175 15.83 -12.32 1.86
N SER A 176 15.59 -12.11 0.56
CA SER A 176 16.44 -12.69 -0.49
C SER A 176 16.87 -11.72 -1.61
N ILE A 177 16.27 -10.54 -1.70
CA ILE A 177 16.49 -9.64 -2.84
C ILE A 177 16.66 -8.21 -2.35
N THR A 178 17.86 -7.64 -2.55
CA THR A 178 18.13 -6.22 -2.30
C THR A 178 17.96 -5.45 -3.60
N ILE A 179 17.05 -4.48 -3.62
CA ILE A 179 16.84 -3.55 -4.73
C ILE A 179 17.45 -2.22 -4.30
N ASP A 180 18.64 -1.90 -4.81
CA ASP A 180 19.51 -0.82 -4.30
C ASP A 180 18.93 0.60 -4.47
N ASP A 181 17.97 0.79 -5.38
CA ASP A 181 17.41 2.09 -5.73
C ASP A 181 16.04 2.37 -5.09
N VAL A 182 15.60 1.56 -4.12
CA VAL A 182 14.33 1.77 -3.41
C VAL A 182 14.46 2.95 -2.43
N VAL A 183 13.55 3.91 -2.59
CA VAL A 183 13.44 5.09 -1.73
C VAL A 183 12.12 5.09 -0.96
N TYR A 184 11.07 4.49 -1.53
CA TYR A 184 9.75 4.40 -0.92
C TYR A 184 9.34 2.96 -0.75
N VAL A 185 8.78 2.64 0.43
CA VAL A 185 8.16 1.35 0.71
C VAL A 185 6.71 1.59 1.10
N VAL A 186 5.80 0.91 0.40
CA VAL A 186 4.38 0.87 0.71
C VAL A 186 4.05 -0.55 1.16
N ASP A 187 3.74 -0.73 2.43
CA ASP A 187 3.39 -2.02 3.00
C ASP A 187 1.87 -2.08 3.25
N ALA A 188 1.19 -3.02 2.61
CA ALA A 188 -0.23 -3.28 2.90
C ALA A 188 -0.46 -3.86 4.30
N ALA A 189 0.58 -3.99 5.11
CA ALA A 189 0.60 -4.43 6.52
C ALA A 189 -0.11 -5.77 6.75
N ARG A 190 0.06 -6.75 5.83
CA ARG A 190 -0.60 -8.05 5.90
C ARG A 190 0.36 -9.19 5.67
N VAL A 191 0.36 -10.12 6.60
CA VAL A 191 1.10 -11.39 6.49
C VAL A 191 0.10 -12.53 6.30
N LYS A 192 0.29 -13.34 5.27
CA LYS A 192 -0.37 -14.63 5.13
C LYS A 192 0.39 -15.63 6.00
N GLU A 193 -0.02 -15.85 7.23
CA GLU A 193 0.48 -16.95 8.05
C GLU A 193 -0.22 -18.24 7.63
N ASN A 194 0.52 -19.17 7.03
CA ASN A 194 0.10 -20.56 6.93
C ASN A 194 0.33 -21.19 8.31
N ARG A 195 -0.69 -21.19 9.16
CA ARG A 195 -0.69 -22.06 10.35
C ARG A 195 -0.98 -23.48 9.87
N SER A 196 0.04 -24.33 9.81
CA SER A 196 -0.17 -25.77 9.88
C SER A 196 -0.65 -26.06 11.31
N ASP A 197 -1.92 -26.46 11.45
CA ASP A 197 -2.39 -27.11 12.67
C ASP A 197 -1.66 -28.46 12.82
N ALA A 198 -0.47 -28.40 13.42
CA ALA A 198 0.23 -29.59 13.88
C ALA A 198 -0.20 -29.83 15.34
N ASP A 199 -1.48 -30.22 15.51
CA ASP A 199 -1.98 -30.86 16.74
C ASP A 199 -3.37 -31.46 16.45
N ARG A 200 -3.33 -32.67 15.92
CA ARG A 200 -4.36 -33.70 16.09
C ARG A 200 -3.72 -35.07 16.18
#